data_627e6d514b73b27323bafed696837b5c
#
_entry.id   627e6d514b73b27323bafed696837b5c
#
_cell.length_a   1.000
_cell.length_b   1.000
_cell.length_c   1.000
_cell.angle_alpha   90.00
_cell.angle_beta   90.00
_cell.angle_gamma   90.00
#
_symmetry.space_group_name_H-M   'P 1'
#
loop_
_entity.id
_entity.type
_entity.pdbx_description
1 polymer ?
#
loop_
_entity_poly.entity_id
_entity_poly.type
_entity_poly.pdbx_seq_one_letter_code
_entity_poly.pdbx_strand_id
1 'polypeptide(L)'
;MPDLFIDGEWRGAVDERTREIRCPADGSLVGVVDEAGGKDTVEAIAAARRAFDEGPWPRTSPNERGDLLLRVADLLVRDKDALARAESLDTGKRLVESEYDIDDIANCFRYFGRLVASETGRVVDTGTAGVDSRVVYEPVGVCALITPWNYPLLQTAWKVAPALAAGNTFVLKPSELTPHTAIHLLRLLAEAGLPPGAGNLVLGAGPEAGAPLGDHPDVDMVSFTGGLQTGRRLMAAASGTVKKVALELGGKNPNIVFADADFETAVDMALTAVFLHSGQVCSAGARLLVEDSLHDRFVDEVVRRASAIRLGGPFDERAQTGPLISAAHREKVEAYVAKGLEEGAVLRCGGARPSGPGLDEGFYYPPTVLDECAAGMAVVQDESFGPVLTVERFTTEDEAVRLANDTIYGLAGAVWTSDEAKAARLAARLRLGTVWINDYHPYVPQAEWGGFKQSGFGRELGPSGLAEYRETKHIWRNTAPAPQEWFA
;
A
#
# COMPACT_ATOMS: atom_id res chain seq x y z
N MET A 1 10.77 0.26 -26.69
CA MET A 1 10.50 -1.20 -26.64
C MET A 1 9.08 -1.34 -26.15
N PRO A 2 8.34 -2.38 -26.54
CA PRO A 2 6.99 -2.61 -26.03
C PRO A 2 7.01 -2.81 -24.50
N ASP A 3 5.97 -2.33 -23.81
CA ASP A 3 5.94 -2.24 -22.34
C ASP A 3 4.80 -3.02 -21.68
N LEU A 4 3.82 -3.53 -22.45
CA LEU A 4 2.85 -4.49 -21.94
C LEU A 4 3.44 -5.90 -21.95
N PHE A 5 3.22 -6.67 -20.89
CA PHE A 5 3.68 -8.05 -20.79
C PHE A 5 2.48 -8.98 -20.66
N ILE A 6 2.19 -9.75 -21.72
CA ILE A 6 1.01 -10.61 -21.78
C ILE A 6 1.41 -11.97 -22.36
N ASP A 7 1.04 -13.04 -21.65
CA ASP A 7 1.30 -14.43 -22.04
C ASP A 7 2.81 -14.75 -22.28
N GLY A 8 3.69 -14.09 -21.51
CA GLY A 8 5.13 -14.26 -21.61
C GLY A 8 5.82 -13.40 -22.68
N GLU A 9 5.07 -12.53 -23.39
CA GLU A 9 5.58 -11.71 -24.47
C GLU A 9 5.44 -10.21 -24.18
N TRP A 10 6.47 -9.43 -24.54
CA TRP A 10 6.43 -7.97 -24.53
C TRP A 10 5.77 -7.47 -25.81
N ARG A 11 4.75 -6.64 -25.71
CA ARG A 11 4.00 -6.10 -26.86
C ARG A 11 3.51 -4.67 -26.63
N GLY A 12 3.21 -3.95 -27.70
CA GLY A 12 2.57 -2.65 -27.68
C GLY A 12 1.06 -2.76 -27.39
N ALA A 13 0.43 -1.63 -27.06
CA ALA A 13 -1.02 -1.54 -26.91
C ALA A 13 -1.73 -1.74 -28.26
N VAL A 14 -2.89 -2.43 -28.25
CA VAL A 14 -3.69 -2.71 -29.45
C VAL A 14 -4.09 -1.42 -30.19
N ASP A 15 -4.41 -0.36 -29.44
CA ASP A 15 -4.82 0.93 -30.00
C ASP A 15 -3.63 1.89 -30.24
N GLU A 16 -2.38 1.41 -30.16
CA GLU A 16 -1.11 2.14 -30.37
C GLU A 16 -0.99 3.43 -29.54
N ARG A 17 -1.70 3.51 -28.41
CA ARG A 17 -1.64 4.66 -27.52
C ARG A 17 -0.40 4.59 -26.66
N THR A 18 0.16 5.76 -26.36
CA THR A 18 1.31 5.92 -25.47
C THR A 18 1.07 7.02 -24.44
N ARG A 19 1.84 6.98 -23.36
CA ARG A 19 1.84 7.98 -22.29
C ARG A 19 3.25 8.44 -22.00
N GLU A 20 3.44 9.77 -21.94
CA GLU A 20 4.66 10.36 -21.40
C GLU A 20 4.67 10.27 -19.87
N ILE A 21 5.76 9.76 -19.31
CA ILE A 21 6.02 9.76 -17.88
C ILE A 21 7.02 10.87 -17.59
N ARG A 22 6.67 11.78 -16.69
CA ARG A 22 7.48 12.94 -16.35
C ARG A 22 7.82 12.99 -14.88
N CYS A 23 9.06 13.37 -14.58
CA CYS A 23 9.51 13.57 -13.21
C CYS A 23 8.73 14.72 -12.56
N PRO A 24 8.06 14.51 -11.42
CA PRO A 24 7.29 15.57 -10.77
C PRO A 24 8.15 16.68 -10.15
N ALA A 25 9.47 16.48 -10.06
CA ALA A 25 10.40 17.45 -9.49
C ALA A 25 10.72 18.61 -10.44
N ASP A 26 10.74 18.35 -11.77
CA ASP A 26 11.19 19.34 -12.77
C ASP A 26 10.45 19.23 -14.11
N GLY A 27 9.48 18.32 -14.23
CA GLY A 27 8.73 18.09 -15.46
C GLY A 27 9.53 17.40 -16.58
N SER A 28 10.77 17.00 -16.35
CA SER A 28 11.61 16.29 -17.34
C SER A 28 10.98 14.99 -17.79
N LEU A 29 11.14 14.65 -19.07
CA LEU A 29 10.65 13.39 -19.62
C LEU A 29 11.50 12.22 -19.09
N VAL A 30 10.87 11.31 -18.36
CA VAL A 30 11.48 10.06 -17.86
C VAL A 30 11.41 8.98 -18.93
N GLY A 31 10.28 8.84 -19.60
CA GLY A 31 10.07 7.86 -20.66
C GLY A 31 8.70 8.01 -21.31
N VAL A 32 8.50 7.20 -22.36
CA VAL A 32 7.20 7.04 -23.01
C VAL A 32 6.86 5.57 -22.98
N VAL A 33 5.70 5.22 -22.45
CA VAL A 33 5.23 3.83 -22.28
C VAL A 33 3.96 3.58 -23.07
N ASP A 34 3.72 2.33 -23.44
CA ASP A 34 2.45 1.91 -24.05
C ASP A 34 1.28 2.12 -23.08
N GLU A 35 0.14 2.57 -23.57
CA GLU A 35 -1.08 2.77 -22.78
C GLU A 35 -2.19 1.79 -23.20
N ALA A 36 -2.37 0.74 -22.41
CA ALA A 36 -3.37 -0.30 -22.64
C ALA A 36 -4.81 0.24 -22.55
N GLY A 37 -5.67 -0.34 -23.33
CA GLY A 37 -7.12 -0.20 -23.25
C GLY A 37 -7.80 -1.43 -22.67
N GLY A 38 -9.15 -1.43 -22.67
CA GLY A 38 -9.94 -2.56 -22.19
C GLY A 38 -9.67 -3.86 -22.96
N LYS A 39 -9.35 -3.80 -24.25
CA LYS A 39 -9.02 -4.99 -25.06
C LYS A 39 -7.75 -5.68 -24.57
N ASP A 40 -6.68 -4.90 -24.33
CA ASP A 40 -5.41 -5.43 -23.81
C ASP A 40 -5.62 -6.09 -22.46
N THR A 41 -6.43 -5.46 -21.60
CA THR A 41 -6.73 -6.00 -20.27
C THR A 41 -7.51 -7.31 -20.34
N VAL A 42 -8.50 -7.41 -21.22
CA VAL A 42 -9.27 -8.66 -21.43
C VAL A 42 -8.36 -9.77 -21.96
N GLU A 43 -7.43 -9.48 -22.87
CA GLU A 43 -6.45 -10.45 -23.34
C GLU A 43 -5.49 -10.91 -22.24
N ALA A 44 -5.04 -9.99 -21.38
CA ALA A 44 -4.21 -10.33 -20.22
C ALA A 44 -4.96 -11.23 -19.21
N ILE A 45 -6.25 -10.96 -18.96
CA ILE A 45 -7.10 -11.80 -18.12
C ILE A 45 -7.25 -13.20 -18.74
N ALA A 46 -7.52 -13.28 -20.04
CA ALA A 46 -7.63 -14.57 -20.74
C ALA A 46 -6.32 -15.37 -20.70
N ALA A 47 -5.16 -14.71 -20.83
CA ALA A 47 -3.86 -15.34 -20.68
C ALA A 47 -3.65 -15.89 -19.26
N ALA A 48 -3.96 -15.07 -18.23
CA ALA A 48 -3.89 -15.49 -16.84
C ALA A 48 -4.82 -16.67 -16.54
N ARG A 49 -6.04 -16.67 -17.10
CA ARG A 49 -7.01 -17.75 -16.93
C ARG A 49 -6.52 -19.07 -17.56
N ARG A 50 -6.03 -19.03 -18.79
CA ARG A 50 -5.43 -20.21 -19.43
C ARG A 50 -4.24 -20.75 -18.63
N ALA A 51 -3.35 -19.86 -18.19
CA ALA A 51 -2.18 -20.25 -17.41
C ALA A 51 -2.57 -20.88 -16.07
N PHE A 52 -3.66 -20.43 -15.45
CA PHE A 52 -4.17 -21.03 -14.21
C PHE A 52 -4.81 -22.40 -14.47
N ASP A 53 -5.71 -22.52 -15.43
CA ASP A 53 -6.47 -23.74 -15.66
C ASP A 53 -5.60 -24.85 -16.28
N GLU A 54 -4.74 -24.51 -17.23
CA GLU A 54 -4.00 -25.45 -18.07
C GLU A 54 -2.48 -25.45 -17.82
N GLY A 55 -1.93 -24.29 -17.36
CA GLY A 55 -0.49 -24.10 -17.19
C GLY A 55 0.12 -24.85 -16.01
N PRO A 56 1.44 -24.89 -15.91
CA PRO A 56 2.15 -25.63 -14.86
C PRO A 56 2.13 -24.93 -13.49
N TRP A 57 2.05 -23.58 -13.47
CA TRP A 57 2.31 -22.80 -12.27
C TRP A 57 1.44 -23.16 -11.06
N PRO A 58 0.10 -23.28 -11.15
CA PRO A 58 -0.74 -23.63 -10.01
C PRO A 58 -0.50 -25.05 -9.47
N ARG A 59 0.17 -25.88 -10.28
CA ARG A 59 0.49 -27.27 -9.92
C ARG A 59 1.89 -27.47 -9.36
N THR A 60 2.71 -26.39 -9.33
CA THR A 60 4.05 -26.42 -8.71
C THR A 60 3.93 -26.62 -7.20
N SER A 61 4.93 -27.25 -6.61
CA SER A 61 4.98 -27.41 -5.16
C SER A 61 5.21 -26.08 -4.43
N PRO A 62 4.83 -25.96 -3.16
CA PRO A 62 5.14 -24.76 -2.36
C PRO A 62 6.64 -24.43 -2.34
N ASN A 63 7.52 -25.43 -2.33
CA ASN A 63 8.98 -25.22 -2.37
C ASN A 63 9.42 -24.59 -3.69
N GLU A 64 8.97 -25.10 -4.83
CA GLU A 64 9.32 -24.54 -6.15
C GLU A 64 8.86 -23.09 -6.28
N ARG A 65 7.66 -22.75 -5.77
CA ARG A 65 7.19 -21.37 -5.71
C ARG A 65 8.06 -20.51 -4.79
N GLY A 66 8.40 -21.04 -3.62
CA GLY A 66 9.32 -20.38 -2.70
C GLY A 66 10.69 -20.09 -3.32
N ASP A 67 11.27 -21.05 -4.02
CA ASP A 67 12.57 -20.91 -4.69
C ASP A 67 12.53 -19.84 -5.81
N LEU A 68 11.42 -19.73 -6.55
CA LEU A 68 11.24 -18.65 -7.52
C LEU A 68 11.25 -17.28 -6.83
N LEU A 69 10.51 -17.12 -5.74
CA LEU A 69 10.46 -15.85 -5.00
C LEU A 69 11.82 -15.47 -4.40
N LEU A 70 12.60 -16.45 -3.93
CA LEU A 70 13.96 -16.20 -3.43
C LEU A 70 14.88 -15.74 -4.56
N ARG A 71 14.80 -16.34 -5.76
CA ARG A 71 15.55 -15.86 -6.93
C ARG A 71 15.16 -14.43 -7.32
N VAL A 72 13.86 -14.11 -7.31
CA VAL A 72 13.39 -12.73 -7.58
C VAL A 72 13.96 -11.75 -6.56
N ALA A 73 13.99 -12.10 -5.27
CA ALA A 73 14.60 -11.27 -4.25
C ALA A 73 16.08 -10.99 -4.50
N ASP A 74 16.84 -11.98 -4.96
CA ASP A 74 18.26 -11.80 -5.29
C ASP A 74 18.45 -10.93 -6.54
N LEU A 75 17.58 -11.05 -7.54
CA LEU A 75 17.56 -10.20 -8.73
C LEU A 75 17.19 -8.74 -8.38
N LEU A 76 16.25 -8.52 -7.47
CA LEU A 76 15.91 -7.19 -6.96
C LEU A 76 17.10 -6.51 -6.28
N VAL A 77 17.86 -7.27 -5.47
CA VAL A 77 19.10 -6.76 -4.85
C VAL A 77 20.18 -6.46 -5.89
N ARG A 78 20.33 -7.32 -6.91
CA ARG A 78 21.25 -7.08 -8.02
C ARG A 78 20.98 -5.76 -8.74
N ASP A 79 19.70 -5.47 -8.99
CA ASP A 79 19.27 -4.33 -9.78
C ASP A 79 18.86 -3.12 -8.93
N LYS A 80 19.18 -3.13 -7.61
CA LYS A 80 18.74 -2.12 -6.63
C LYS A 80 18.94 -0.68 -7.11
N ASP A 81 20.14 -0.34 -7.57
CA ASP A 81 20.47 1.04 -7.98
C ASP A 81 19.60 1.51 -9.15
N ALA A 82 19.37 0.64 -10.13
CA ALA A 82 18.55 0.95 -11.31
C ALA A 82 17.08 1.12 -10.91
N LEU A 83 16.57 0.24 -10.05
CA LEU A 83 15.20 0.29 -9.53
C LEU A 83 14.96 1.51 -8.67
N ALA A 84 15.86 1.82 -7.73
CA ALA A 84 15.74 3.00 -6.86
C ALA A 84 15.74 4.31 -7.67
N ARG A 85 16.59 4.40 -8.69
CA ARG A 85 16.60 5.59 -9.57
C ARG A 85 15.31 5.70 -10.38
N ALA A 86 14.79 4.61 -10.93
CA ALA A 86 13.53 4.61 -11.68
C ALA A 86 12.35 5.01 -10.78
N GLU A 87 12.28 4.45 -9.56
CA GLU A 87 11.27 4.78 -8.55
C GLU A 87 11.30 6.28 -8.21
N SER A 88 12.51 6.83 -7.98
CA SER A 88 12.71 8.25 -7.67
C SER A 88 12.35 9.18 -8.83
N LEU A 89 12.63 8.79 -10.06
CA LEU A 89 12.26 9.59 -11.24
C LEU A 89 10.74 9.62 -11.46
N ASP A 90 10.07 8.46 -11.30
CA ASP A 90 8.62 8.38 -11.47
C ASP A 90 7.86 9.13 -10.38
N THR A 91 8.32 9.03 -9.14
CA THR A 91 7.59 9.54 -7.96
C THR A 91 8.04 10.91 -7.47
N GLY A 92 9.27 11.33 -7.81
CA GLY A 92 9.93 12.52 -7.25
C GLY A 92 10.46 12.33 -5.82
N LYS A 93 10.30 11.15 -5.20
CA LYS A 93 10.84 10.89 -3.85
C LYS A 93 12.36 10.89 -3.86
N ARG A 94 12.97 11.17 -2.72
CA ARG A 94 14.44 11.18 -2.60
C ARG A 94 15.01 9.78 -2.89
N LEU A 95 16.18 9.73 -3.52
CA LEU A 95 16.84 8.46 -3.86
C LEU A 95 17.04 7.56 -2.65
N VAL A 96 17.44 8.12 -1.50
CA VAL A 96 17.61 7.35 -0.27
C VAL A 96 16.32 6.66 0.19
N GLU A 97 15.15 7.27 0.01
CA GLU A 97 13.85 6.65 0.32
C GLU A 97 13.58 5.46 -0.61
N SER A 98 13.85 5.62 -1.91
CA SER A 98 13.70 4.53 -2.89
C SER A 98 14.68 3.37 -2.64
N GLU A 99 15.90 3.66 -2.19
CA GLU A 99 16.88 2.63 -1.82
C GLU A 99 16.40 1.77 -0.64
N TYR A 100 15.79 2.38 0.39
CA TYR A 100 15.14 1.65 1.48
C TYR A 100 13.95 0.82 0.98
N ASP A 101 13.11 1.39 0.11
CA ASP A 101 11.99 0.67 -0.46
C ASP A 101 12.43 -0.62 -1.17
N ILE A 102 13.52 -0.58 -1.96
CA ILE A 102 14.01 -1.79 -2.67
C ILE A 102 14.50 -2.88 -1.70
N ASP A 103 15.13 -2.51 -0.59
CA ASP A 103 15.51 -3.49 0.44
C ASP A 103 14.29 -4.17 1.06
N ASP A 104 13.25 -3.39 1.36
CA ASP A 104 11.98 -3.91 1.92
C ASP A 104 11.24 -4.79 0.92
N ILE A 105 11.26 -4.43 -0.36
CA ILE A 105 10.69 -5.22 -1.46
C ILE A 105 11.38 -6.59 -1.54
N ALA A 106 12.71 -6.63 -1.54
CA ALA A 106 13.46 -7.87 -1.57
C ALA A 106 13.16 -8.74 -0.32
N ASN A 107 13.04 -8.11 0.86
CA ASN A 107 12.67 -8.79 2.09
C ASN A 107 11.24 -9.35 2.06
N CYS A 108 10.30 -8.66 1.42
CA CYS A 108 8.93 -9.15 1.21
C CYS A 108 8.92 -10.44 0.38
N PHE A 109 9.62 -10.47 -0.76
CA PHE A 109 9.75 -11.68 -1.59
C PHE A 109 10.42 -12.84 -0.82
N ARG A 110 11.48 -12.56 -0.04
CA ARG A 110 12.14 -13.57 0.80
C ARG A 110 11.21 -14.13 1.86
N TYR A 111 10.42 -13.26 2.48
CA TYR A 111 9.48 -13.67 3.52
C TYR A 111 8.43 -14.64 2.98
N PHE A 112 7.71 -14.27 1.92
CA PHE A 112 6.68 -15.12 1.35
C PHE A 112 7.25 -16.39 0.71
N GLY A 113 8.45 -16.31 0.12
CA GLY A 113 9.16 -17.47 -0.39
C GLY A 113 9.48 -18.51 0.68
N ARG A 114 9.83 -18.09 1.89
CA ARG A 114 10.07 -18.97 3.03
C ARG A 114 8.77 -19.42 3.69
N LEU A 115 7.81 -18.54 3.84
CA LEU A 115 6.54 -18.81 4.51
C LEU A 115 5.77 -19.92 3.79
N VAL A 116 5.67 -19.85 2.46
CA VAL A 116 4.84 -20.78 1.69
C VAL A 116 5.28 -22.25 1.85
N ALA A 117 6.57 -22.50 2.03
CA ALA A 117 7.11 -23.83 2.24
C ALA A 117 6.67 -24.48 3.56
N SER A 118 6.34 -23.67 4.57
CA SER A 118 5.89 -24.13 5.91
C SER A 118 4.37 -24.19 6.06
N GLU A 119 3.61 -23.54 5.20
CA GLU A 119 2.16 -23.38 5.28
C GLU A 119 1.41 -24.46 4.46
N THR A 120 1.41 -25.71 4.95
CA THR A 120 0.94 -26.92 4.21
C THR A 120 -0.47 -27.39 4.56
N GLY A 121 -1.22 -26.63 5.37
CA GLY A 121 -2.53 -27.04 5.87
C GLY A 121 -2.44 -27.78 7.21
N ARG A 122 -3.53 -28.47 7.61
CA ARG A 122 -3.60 -29.14 8.92
C ARG A 122 -4.45 -30.40 8.88
N VAL A 123 -4.09 -31.39 9.70
CA VAL A 123 -4.94 -32.53 10.02
C VAL A 123 -5.90 -32.11 11.13
N VAL A 124 -7.16 -32.55 11.01
CA VAL A 124 -8.22 -32.27 11.99
C VAL A 124 -8.57 -33.58 12.69
N ASP A 125 -8.33 -33.64 13.98
CA ASP A 125 -8.85 -34.74 14.80
C ASP A 125 -10.36 -34.55 15.00
N THR A 126 -11.13 -35.51 14.47
CA THR A 126 -12.60 -35.48 14.55
C THR A 126 -13.14 -36.33 15.73
N GLY A 127 -12.28 -37.06 16.44
CA GLY A 127 -12.68 -38.03 17.44
C GLY A 127 -13.46 -39.23 16.87
N THR A 128 -13.57 -39.36 15.53
CA THR A 128 -14.34 -40.39 14.85
C THR A 128 -13.41 -41.45 14.26
N ALA A 129 -13.54 -42.69 14.70
CA ALA A 129 -12.76 -43.80 14.16
C ALA A 129 -13.07 -44.03 12.67
N GLY A 130 -12.04 -44.32 11.88
CA GLY A 130 -12.21 -44.54 10.44
C GLY A 130 -12.36 -43.27 9.59
N VAL A 131 -12.01 -42.12 10.13
CA VAL A 131 -12.05 -40.86 9.43
C VAL A 131 -10.63 -40.25 9.31
N ASP A 132 -10.27 -39.84 8.09
CA ASP A 132 -9.12 -38.94 7.79
C ASP A 132 -9.69 -37.59 7.37
N SER A 133 -9.39 -36.57 8.16
CA SER A 133 -9.93 -35.22 7.95
C SER A 133 -8.77 -34.20 7.82
N ARG A 134 -8.75 -33.47 6.72
CA ARG A 134 -7.67 -32.54 6.42
C ARG A 134 -8.23 -31.20 5.92
N VAL A 135 -7.57 -30.13 6.32
CA VAL A 135 -7.73 -28.81 5.71
C VAL A 135 -6.50 -28.53 4.85
N VAL A 136 -6.73 -28.27 3.59
CA VAL A 136 -5.68 -27.90 2.61
C VAL A 136 -5.92 -26.50 2.08
N TYR A 137 -4.87 -25.88 1.56
CA TYR A 137 -4.93 -24.57 0.93
C TYR A 137 -4.73 -24.72 -0.58
N GLU A 138 -5.59 -24.05 -1.34
CA GLU A 138 -5.52 -23.98 -2.78
C GLU A 138 -5.43 -22.50 -3.23
N PRO A 139 -4.83 -22.18 -4.39
CA PRO A 139 -4.85 -20.81 -4.91
C PRO A 139 -6.29 -20.36 -5.20
N VAL A 140 -6.56 -19.06 -5.06
CA VAL A 140 -7.86 -18.47 -5.39
C VAL A 140 -8.16 -18.57 -6.88
N GLY A 141 -7.15 -18.30 -7.74
CA GLY A 141 -7.31 -18.30 -9.20
C GLY A 141 -6.54 -17.19 -9.89
N VAL A 142 -7.25 -16.39 -10.69
CA VAL A 142 -6.72 -15.21 -11.36
C VAL A 142 -6.89 -13.99 -10.46
N CYS A 143 -5.78 -13.33 -10.12
CA CYS A 143 -5.75 -12.15 -9.27
C CYS A 143 -5.53 -10.88 -10.07
N ALA A 144 -6.44 -9.90 -9.98
CA ALA A 144 -6.21 -8.54 -10.42
C ALA A 144 -5.48 -7.77 -9.31
N LEU A 145 -4.25 -7.34 -9.59
CA LEU A 145 -3.39 -6.61 -8.67
C LEU A 145 -3.27 -5.16 -9.13
N ILE A 146 -3.85 -4.22 -8.38
CA ILE A 146 -3.92 -2.80 -8.76
C ILE A 146 -3.19 -1.98 -7.70
N THR A 147 -2.14 -1.25 -8.11
CA THR A 147 -1.21 -0.59 -7.20
C THR A 147 -1.15 0.93 -7.39
N PRO A 148 -0.87 1.70 -6.31
CA PRO A 148 -0.83 3.15 -6.32
C PRO A 148 0.49 3.70 -6.84
N TRP A 149 0.59 5.03 -6.86
CA TRP A 149 1.75 5.77 -7.37
C TRP A 149 2.76 6.19 -6.30
N ASN A 150 2.42 6.14 -5.01
CA ASN A 150 3.29 6.68 -3.95
C ASN A 150 4.43 5.74 -3.54
N TYR A 151 4.17 4.44 -3.49
CA TYR A 151 5.14 3.36 -3.28
C TYR A 151 4.95 2.27 -4.35
N PRO A 152 5.23 2.59 -5.63
CA PRO A 152 4.83 1.77 -6.77
C PRO A 152 5.28 0.32 -6.66
N LEU A 153 6.58 0.09 -6.51
CA LEU A 153 7.13 -1.26 -6.47
C LEU A 153 6.88 -1.95 -5.13
N LEU A 154 6.91 -1.21 -4.02
CA LEU A 154 6.66 -1.78 -2.68
C LEU A 154 5.24 -2.34 -2.59
N GLN A 155 4.23 -1.56 -3.00
CA GLN A 155 2.84 -2.00 -3.00
C GLN A 155 2.58 -3.10 -4.04
N THR A 156 3.36 -3.13 -5.10
CA THR A 156 3.35 -4.23 -6.08
C THR A 156 3.89 -5.51 -5.44
N ALA A 157 4.99 -5.43 -4.71
CA ALA A 157 5.60 -6.59 -4.04
C ALA A 157 4.66 -7.21 -2.99
N TRP A 158 3.95 -6.38 -2.21
CA TRP A 158 2.99 -6.83 -1.19
C TRP A 158 1.85 -7.67 -1.78
N LYS A 159 1.56 -7.51 -3.08
CA LYS A 159 0.51 -8.24 -3.79
C LYS A 159 1.06 -9.39 -4.64
N VAL A 160 2.11 -9.15 -5.42
CA VAL A 160 2.69 -10.14 -6.33
C VAL A 160 3.33 -11.30 -5.58
N ALA A 161 4.09 -10.99 -4.49
CA ALA A 161 4.79 -12.05 -3.76
C ALA A 161 3.83 -13.07 -3.11
N PRO A 162 2.79 -12.68 -2.33
CA PRO A 162 1.84 -13.64 -1.79
C PRO A 162 0.95 -14.30 -2.85
N ALA A 163 0.57 -13.58 -3.94
CA ALA A 163 -0.18 -14.16 -5.03
C ALA A 163 0.57 -15.33 -5.68
N LEU A 164 1.85 -15.12 -6.02
CA LEU A 164 2.72 -16.17 -6.56
C LEU A 164 3.01 -17.27 -5.54
N ALA A 165 3.29 -16.92 -4.27
CA ALA A 165 3.50 -17.90 -3.21
C ALA A 165 2.32 -18.86 -3.09
N ALA A 166 1.09 -18.36 -3.15
CA ALA A 166 -0.11 -19.18 -3.09
C ALA A 166 -0.35 -20.04 -4.36
N GLY A 167 0.29 -19.71 -5.50
CA GLY A 167 0.13 -20.42 -6.77
C GLY A 167 -0.90 -19.80 -7.71
N ASN A 168 -1.30 -18.56 -7.47
CA ASN A 168 -2.19 -17.81 -8.36
C ASN A 168 -1.48 -17.34 -9.62
N THR A 169 -2.25 -17.04 -10.65
CA THR A 169 -1.84 -16.19 -11.76
C THR A 169 -2.36 -14.77 -11.55
N PHE A 170 -1.76 -13.80 -12.22
CA PHE A 170 -2.17 -12.41 -11.99
C PHE A 170 -2.12 -11.54 -13.24
N VAL A 171 -2.92 -10.45 -13.20
CA VAL A 171 -2.79 -9.28 -14.05
C VAL A 171 -2.46 -8.09 -13.15
N LEU A 172 -1.26 -7.54 -13.30
CA LEU A 172 -0.80 -6.35 -12.58
C LEU A 172 -1.15 -5.10 -13.37
N LYS A 173 -1.77 -4.13 -12.69
CA LYS A 173 -1.97 -2.77 -13.20
C LYS A 173 -1.40 -1.75 -12.20
N PRO A 174 -0.19 -1.25 -12.42
CA PRO A 174 0.35 -0.14 -11.64
C PRO A 174 -0.39 1.17 -11.96
N SER A 175 -0.14 2.21 -11.14
CA SER A 175 -0.57 3.56 -11.51
C SER A 175 0.03 3.97 -12.86
N GLU A 176 -0.77 4.67 -13.65
CA GLU A 176 -0.36 5.25 -14.93
C GLU A 176 0.73 6.33 -14.80
N LEU A 177 0.98 6.82 -13.58
CA LEU A 177 1.98 7.84 -13.30
C LEU A 177 3.37 7.26 -13.02
N THR A 178 3.45 6.00 -12.58
CA THR A 178 4.69 5.41 -12.05
C THR A 178 4.86 3.95 -12.50
N PRO A 179 5.01 3.70 -13.82
CA PRO A 179 4.98 2.34 -14.38
C PRO A 179 6.35 1.64 -14.43
N HIS A 180 7.48 2.38 -14.42
CA HIS A 180 8.77 1.83 -14.84
C HIS A 180 9.26 0.69 -13.94
N THR A 181 9.05 0.78 -12.63
CA THR A 181 9.50 -0.28 -11.72
C THR A 181 8.64 -1.54 -11.80
N ALA A 182 7.35 -1.42 -12.16
CA ALA A 182 6.52 -2.59 -12.46
C ALA A 182 6.95 -3.29 -13.76
N ILE A 183 7.31 -2.54 -14.81
CA ILE A 183 7.91 -3.08 -16.04
C ILE A 183 9.19 -3.85 -15.71
N HIS A 184 10.06 -3.27 -14.89
CA HIS A 184 11.31 -3.93 -14.47
C HIS A 184 11.02 -5.22 -13.69
N LEU A 185 10.06 -5.21 -12.76
CA LEU A 185 9.70 -6.41 -11.99
C LEU A 185 9.25 -7.56 -12.90
N LEU A 186 8.46 -7.31 -13.93
CA LEU A 186 8.02 -8.37 -14.85
C LEU A 186 9.21 -8.95 -15.64
N ARG A 187 10.24 -8.13 -15.96
CA ARG A 187 11.49 -8.63 -16.54
C ARG A 187 12.23 -9.57 -15.57
N LEU A 188 12.31 -9.19 -14.29
CA LEU A 188 12.95 -10.04 -13.27
C LEU A 188 12.16 -11.33 -13.01
N LEU A 189 10.83 -11.29 -13.01
CA LEU A 189 9.99 -12.47 -12.88
C LEU A 189 10.19 -13.44 -14.05
N ALA A 190 10.25 -12.94 -15.29
CA ALA A 190 10.56 -13.75 -16.46
C ALA A 190 11.97 -14.33 -16.41
N GLU A 191 12.99 -13.54 -16.02
CA GLU A 191 14.38 -13.99 -15.80
C GLU A 191 14.48 -15.08 -14.72
N ALA A 192 13.68 -14.94 -13.64
CA ALA A 192 13.61 -15.94 -12.56
C ALA A 192 12.92 -17.24 -12.99
N GLY A 193 12.29 -17.28 -14.18
CA GLY A 193 11.66 -18.46 -14.74
C GLY A 193 10.16 -18.59 -14.43
N LEU A 194 9.45 -17.48 -14.21
CA LEU A 194 7.98 -17.49 -14.12
C LEU A 194 7.40 -17.95 -15.46
N PRO A 195 6.52 -18.98 -15.51
CA PRO A 195 5.95 -19.45 -16.76
C PRO A 195 5.10 -18.39 -17.49
N PRO A 196 5.02 -18.45 -18.85
CA PRO A 196 4.14 -17.59 -19.62
C PRO A 196 2.70 -17.58 -19.09
N GLY A 197 2.06 -16.40 -19.09
CA GLY A 197 0.70 -16.20 -18.62
C GLY A 197 0.50 -16.21 -17.10
N ALA A 198 1.45 -16.74 -16.31
CA ALA A 198 1.35 -16.73 -14.85
C ALA A 198 1.42 -15.30 -14.25
N GLY A 199 2.16 -14.40 -14.90
CA GLY A 199 2.19 -12.98 -14.60
C GLY A 199 1.98 -12.15 -15.84
N ASN A 200 1.08 -11.17 -15.78
CA ASN A 200 0.78 -10.27 -16.88
C ASN A 200 0.80 -8.82 -16.38
N LEU A 201 1.16 -7.87 -17.26
CA LEU A 201 1.22 -6.44 -16.96
C LEU A 201 0.46 -5.64 -18.00
N VAL A 202 -0.46 -4.81 -17.54
CA VAL A 202 -1.13 -3.80 -18.36
C VAL A 202 -0.90 -2.41 -17.75
N LEU A 203 -0.51 -1.46 -18.59
CA LEU A 203 -0.27 -0.08 -18.21
C LEU A 203 -1.42 0.78 -18.73
N GLY A 204 -1.90 1.73 -17.94
CA GLY A 204 -2.94 2.64 -18.43
C GLY A 204 -3.83 3.19 -17.34
N ALA A 205 -4.71 4.11 -17.73
CA ALA A 205 -5.62 4.79 -16.84
C ALA A 205 -6.64 3.84 -16.20
N GLY A 206 -7.02 4.14 -14.94
CA GLY A 206 -7.95 3.33 -14.18
C GLY A 206 -9.26 3.03 -14.87
N PRO A 207 -9.99 4.02 -15.46
CA PRO A 207 -11.27 3.80 -16.12
C PRO A 207 -11.19 2.88 -17.36
N GLU A 208 -10.06 2.85 -18.05
CA GLU A 208 -9.91 2.09 -19.30
C GLU A 208 -9.24 0.74 -19.10
N ALA A 209 -8.05 0.72 -18.51
CA ALA A 209 -7.30 -0.52 -18.28
C ALA A 209 -7.67 -1.21 -16.96
N GLY A 210 -8.14 -0.45 -15.96
CA GLY A 210 -8.46 -0.97 -14.62
C GLY A 210 -9.89 -1.48 -14.47
N ALA A 211 -10.87 -0.86 -15.11
CA ALA A 211 -12.28 -1.24 -14.95
C ALA A 211 -12.56 -2.72 -15.28
N PRO A 212 -12.04 -3.29 -16.39
CA PRO A 212 -12.26 -4.69 -16.69
C PRO A 212 -11.74 -5.65 -15.60
N LEU A 213 -10.70 -5.28 -14.86
CA LEU A 213 -10.17 -6.10 -13.76
C LEU A 213 -11.18 -6.27 -12.61
N GLY A 214 -12.03 -5.24 -12.38
CA GLY A 214 -13.09 -5.31 -11.37
C GLY A 214 -14.29 -6.15 -11.81
N ASP A 215 -14.68 -6.04 -13.07
CA ASP A 215 -15.95 -6.56 -13.59
C ASP A 215 -15.84 -7.95 -14.21
N HIS A 216 -14.67 -8.32 -14.77
CA HIS A 216 -14.53 -9.54 -15.59
C HIS A 216 -14.79 -10.83 -14.78
N PRO A 217 -15.63 -11.76 -15.29
CA PRO A 217 -15.97 -13.00 -14.57
C PRO A 217 -14.78 -13.95 -14.38
N ASP A 218 -13.77 -13.91 -15.26
CA ASP A 218 -12.58 -14.77 -15.16
C ASP A 218 -11.52 -14.23 -14.19
N VAL A 219 -11.81 -13.14 -13.47
CA VAL A 219 -11.02 -12.67 -12.33
C VAL A 219 -11.66 -13.17 -11.05
N ASP A 220 -10.90 -13.92 -10.26
CA ASP A 220 -11.38 -14.54 -9.00
C ASP A 220 -11.15 -13.64 -7.78
N MET A 221 -10.16 -12.75 -7.86
CA MET A 221 -9.81 -11.83 -6.77
C MET A 221 -9.34 -10.48 -7.30
N VAL A 222 -9.75 -9.41 -6.59
CA VAL A 222 -9.19 -8.06 -6.76
C VAL A 222 -8.45 -7.66 -5.51
N SER A 223 -7.15 -7.35 -5.64
CA SER A 223 -6.34 -6.73 -4.59
C SER A 223 -5.96 -5.33 -5.04
N PHE A 224 -6.41 -4.33 -4.29
CA PHE A 224 -6.29 -2.91 -4.62
C PHE A 224 -5.70 -2.11 -3.48
N THR A 225 -4.72 -1.26 -3.77
CA THR A 225 -4.27 -0.19 -2.88
C THR A 225 -4.48 1.16 -3.56
N GLY A 226 -5.14 2.09 -2.87
CA GLY A 226 -5.38 3.43 -3.40
C GLY A 226 -6.48 4.21 -2.69
N GLY A 227 -7.11 5.14 -3.38
CA GLY A 227 -8.11 6.04 -2.80
C GLY A 227 -9.44 5.35 -2.46
N LEU A 228 -10.07 5.77 -1.36
CA LEU A 228 -11.33 5.23 -0.82
C LEU A 228 -12.45 5.12 -1.87
N GLN A 229 -12.62 6.14 -2.72
CA GLN A 229 -13.70 6.14 -3.71
C GLN A 229 -13.53 5.06 -4.78
N THR A 230 -12.28 4.81 -5.19
CA THR A 230 -11.96 3.73 -6.14
C THR A 230 -12.16 2.37 -5.49
N GLY A 231 -11.73 2.21 -4.23
CA GLY A 231 -11.96 0.98 -3.47
C GLY A 231 -13.45 0.62 -3.36
N ARG A 232 -14.31 1.61 -3.07
CA ARG A 232 -15.77 1.43 -3.04
C ARG A 232 -16.33 0.98 -4.39
N ARG A 233 -15.84 1.55 -5.51
CA ARG A 233 -16.26 1.17 -6.87
C ARG A 233 -15.86 -0.27 -7.19
N LEU A 234 -14.62 -0.64 -6.87
CA LEU A 234 -14.13 -2.01 -7.09
C LEU A 234 -14.88 -3.04 -6.26
N MET A 235 -15.19 -2.73 -4.99
CA MET A 235 -16.01 -3.60 -4.15
C MET A 235 -17.44 -3.77 -4.72
N ALA A 236 -18.04 -2.70 -5.24
CA ALA A 236 -19.34 -2.76 -5.90
C ALA A 236 -19.29 -3.62 -7.18
N ALA A 237 -18.26 -3.44 -8.02
CA ALA A 237 -18.05 -4.22 -9.24
C ALA A 237 -17.86 -5.71 -8.92
N ALA A 238 -16.98 -6.02 -7.94
CA ALA A 238 -16.71 -7.39 -7.50
C ALA A 238 -17.94 -8.16 -7.02
N SER A 239 -18.96 -7.47 -6.50
CA SER A 239 -20.19 -8.09 -6.01
C SER A 239 -20.97 -8.84 -7.11
N GLY A 240 -20.81 -8.43 -8.39
CA GLY A 240 -21.50 -9.06 -9.53
C GLY A 240 -21.12 -10.53 -9.77
N THR A 241 -19.92 -10.94 -9.33
CA THR A 241 -19.42 -12.32 -9.45
C THR A 241 -19.04 -12.92 -8.10
N VAL A 242 -19.27 -12.19 -6.99
CA VAL A 242 -18.91 -12.60 -5.62
C VAL A 242 -17.41 -12.92 -5.49
N LYS A 243 -16.55 -12.26 -6.28
CA LYS A 243 -15.11 -12.48 -6.21
C LYS A 243 -14.50 -11.95 -4.91
N LYS A 244 -13.38 -12.51 -4.50
CA LYS A 244 -12.64 -12.01 -3.33
C LYS A 244 -12.13 -10.58 -3.57
N VAL A 245 -12.10 -9.80 -2.49
CA VAL A 245 -11.60 -8.43 -2.53
C VAL A 245 -10.69 -8.19 -1.34
N ALA A 246 -9.49 -7.67 -1.58
CA ALA A 246 -8.61 -7.12 -0.57
C ALA A 246 -8.36 -5.65 -0.90
N LEU A 247 -8.64 -4.75 0.04
CA LEU A 247 -8.55 -3.31 -0.15
C LEU A 247 -7.65 -2.70 0.90
N GLU A 248 -6.61 -2.00 0.47
CA GLU A 248 -5.77 -1.13 1.28
C GLU A 248 -6.03 0.32 0.86
N LEU A 249 -6.64 1.07 1.75
CA LEU A 249 -7.13 2.41 1.45
C LEU A 249 -6.47 3.45 2.35
N GLY A 250 -6.91 4.70 2.23
CA GLY A 250 -6.33 5.81 2.94
C GLY A 250 -6.54 5.80 4.46
N GLY A 251 -5.87 6.72 5.13
CA GLY A 251 -5.96 6.94 6.55
C GLY A 251 -5.95 8.41 6.93
N LYS A 252 -6.49 8.71 8.11
CA LYS A 252 -6.28 9.98 8.82
C LYS A 252 -5.74 9.62 10.20
N ASN A 253 -4.47 9.25 10.22
CA ASN A 253 -3.87 8.50 11.30
C ASN A 253 -3.51 9.39 12.48
N PRO A 254 -4.00 9.08 13.69
CA PRO A 254 -3.68 9.84 14.89
C PRO A 254 -2.24 9.57 15.36
N ASN A 255 -1.55 10.62 15.74
CA ASN A 255 -0.28 10.60 16.42
C ASN A 255 -0.47 11.29 17.77
N ILE A 256 -0.56 10.51 18.87
CA ILE A 256 -1.02 10.95 20.18
C ILE A 256 0.19 11.17 21.08
N VAL A 257 0.40 12.39 21.57
CA VAL A 257 1.56 12.76 22.39
C VAL A 257 1.10 13.21 23.78
N PHE A 258 1.48 12.45 24.80
CA PHE A 258 1.26 12.78 26.20
C PHE A 258 2.40 13.63 26.76
N ALA A 259 2.14 14.36 27.83
CA ALA A 259 3.10 15.28 28.46
C ALA A 259 4.35 14.57 29.02
N ASP A 260 4.24 13.29 29.33
CA ASP A 260 5.32 12.43 29.84
C ASP A 260 6.14 11.75 28.73
N ALA A 261 5.87 11.99 27.46
CA ALA A 261 6.64 11.48 26.35
C ALA A 261 8.08 12.03 26.32
N ASP A 262 9.02 11.28 25.73
CA ASP A 262 10.32 11.84 25.39
C ASP A 262 10.15 12.94 24.34
N PHE A 263 10.37 14.18 24.75
CA PHE A 263 10.04 15.37 23.98
C PHE A 263 10.77 15.42 22.63
N GLU A 264 12.08 15.22 22.67
CA GLU A 264 12.92 15.37 21.46
C GLU A 264 12.61 14.28 20.44
N THR A 265 12.45 13.04 20.87
CA THR A 265 12.09 11.92 20.02
C THR A 265 10.67 12.08 19.46
N ALA A 266 9.70 12.47 20.29
CA ALA A 266 8.33 12.67 19.85
C ALA A 266 8.19 13.79 18.81
N VAL A 267 8.93 14.90 18.94
CA VAL A 267 8.97 15.97 17.96
C VAL A 267 9.59 15.50 16.64
N ASP A 268 10.75 14.83 16.70
CA ASP A 268 11.44 14.33 15.50
C ASP A 268 10.56 13.35 14.72
N MET A 269 9.95 12.42 15.45
CA MET A 269 9.07 11.42 14.84
C MET A 269 7.72 11.99 14.39
N ALA A 270 7.22 13.07 15.01
CA ALA A 270 6.04 13.76 14.49
C ALA A 270 6.29 14.39 13.11
N LEU A 271 7.50 14.92 12.88
CA LEU A 271 7.92 15.42 11.56
C LEU A 271 8.07 14.29 10.55
N THR A 272 8.76 13.22 10.94
CA THR A 272 8.96 12.02 10.10
C THR A 272 7.62 11.40 9.73
N ALA A 273 6.70 11.28 10.67
CA ALA A 273 5.38 10.68 10.48
C ALA A 273 4.55 11.34 9.38
N VAL A 274 4.74 12.64 9.14
CA VAL A 274 3.88 13.38 8.21
C VAL A 274 4.62 13.98 7.00
N PHE A 275 5.93 14.27 7.10
CA PHE A 275 6.63 14.99 6.02
C PHE A 275 7.55 14.09 5.17
N LEU A 276 7.77 12.83 5.59
CA LEU A 276 8.38 11.82 4.73
C LEU A 276 7.61 11.71 3.42
N HIS A 277 8.31 11.63 2.29
CA HIS A 277 7.71 11.56 0.95
C HIS A 277 6.60 12.61 0.72
N SER A 278 6.79 13.83 1.27
CA SER A 278 5.80 14.93 1.19
C SER A 278 4.40 14.55 1.70
N GLY A 279 4.30 13.68 2.70
CA GLY A 279 3.03 13.25 3.27
C GLY A 279 2.21 12.31 2.39
N GLN A 280 2.77 11.83 1.28
CA GLN A 280 2.11 10.94 0.34
C GLN A 280 2.18 9.47 0.81
N VAL A 281 1.86 9.24 2.08
CA VAL A 281 1.94 7.96 2.77
C VAL A 281 0.58 7.64 3.39
N CYS A 282 0.04 6.46 3.10
CA CYS A 282 -1.27 6.05 3.63
C CYS A 282 -1.29 6.01 5.17
N SER A 283 -0.17 5.70 5.80
CA SER A 283 0.02 5.72 7.25
C SER A 283 0.50 7.06 7.82
N ALA A 284 0.59 8.13 7.02
CA ALA A 284 1.08 9.42 7.51
C ALA A 284 0.37 9.85 8.80
N GLY A 285 1.14 10.22 9.83
CA GLY A 285 0.64 10.75 11.11
C GLY A 285 0.16 12.19 10.98
N ALA A 286 -0.71 12.41 10.00
CA ALA A 286 -1.17 13.74 9.58
C ALA A 286 -2.15 14.39 10.56
N ARG A 287 -2.50 13.68 11.64
CA ARG A 287 -3.39 14.16 12.70
C ARG A 287 -2.69 14.04 14.04
N LEU A 288 -2.11 15.13 14.52
CA LEU A 288 -1.38 15.22 15.77
C LEU A 288 -2.33 15.61 16.91
N LEU A 289 -2.44 14.75 17.92
CA LEU A 289 -3.18 15.02 19.14
C LEU A 289 -2.17 15.23 20.28
N VAL A 290 -2.17 16.42 20.90
CA VAL A 290 -1.20 16.78 21.93
C VAL A 290 -1.92 17.07 23.24
N GLU A 291 -1.41 16.52 24.36
CA GLU A 291 -1.92 16.84 25.69
C GLU A 291 -1.77 18.34 25.97
N ASP A 292 -2.83 18.98 26.47
CA ASP A 292 -2.96 20.43 26.62
C ASP A 292 -1.79 21.06 27.35
N SER A 293 -1.30 20.41 28.40
CA SER A 293 -0.15 20.88 29.20
C SER A 293 1.18 20.95 28.44
N LEU A 294 1.32 20.19 27.35
CA LEU A 294 2.50 20.12 26.52
C LEU A 294 2.35 20.92 25.20
N HIS A 295 1.12 21.19 24.78
CA HIS A 295 0.75 21.60 23.45
C HIS A 295 1.60 22.75 22.90
N ASP A 296 1.59 23.92 23.55
CA ASP A 296 2.21 25.13 22.98
C ASP A 296 3.71 24.92 22.73
N ARG A 297 4.41 24.36 23.71
CA ARG A 297 5.85 24.07 23.61
C ARG A 297 6.12 23.04 22.48
N PHE A 298 5.31 22.02 22.37
CA PHE A 298 5.50 20.95 21.39
C PHE A 298 5.23 21.45 19.97
N VAL A 299 4.13 22.14 19.78
CA VAL A 299 3.74 22.68 18.48
C VAL A 299 4.73 23.75 17.99
N ASP A 300 5.18 24.65 18.88
CA ASP A 300 6.22 25.63 18.54
C ASP A 300 7.49 24.98 18.01
N GLU A 301 7.94 23.89 18.64
CA GLU A 301 9.14 23.18 18.21
C GLU A 301 8.91 22.40 16.90
N VAL A 302 7.75 21.76 16.72
CA VAL A 302 7.36 21.13 15.46
C VAL A 302 7.33 22.16 14.33
N VAL A 303 6.72 23.31 14.52
CA VAL A 303 6.64 24.41 13.54
C VAL A 303 8.03 24.93 13.18
N ARG A 304 8.88 25.15 14.19
CA ARG A 304 10.26 25.61 13.98
C ARG A 304 11.05 24.62 13.09
N ARG A 305 10.96 23.31 13.36
CA ARG A 305 11.67 22.28 12.58
C ARG A 305 11.01 22.07 11.21
N ALA A 306 9.69 22.03 11.12
CA ALA A 306 8.95 21.89 9.86
C ALA A 306 9.29 23.01 8.87
N SER A 307 9.38 24.26 9.37
CA SER A 307 9.75 25.43 8.56
C SER A 307 11.19 25.37 8.02
N ALA A 308 12.05 24.55 8.62
CA ALA A 308 13.45 24.39 8.22
C ALA A 308 13.66 23.21 7.25
N ILE A 309 12.64 22.40 6.96
CA ILE A 309 12.72 21.26 6.05
C ILE A 309 13.00 21.77 4.64
N ARG A 310 14.05 21.27 4.02
CA ARG A 310 14.46 21.65 2.66
C ARG A 310 13.77 20.78 1.62
N LEU A 311 13.11 21.46 0.70
CA LEU A 311 12.52 20.85 -0.50
C LEU A 311 13.60 20.70 -1.57
N GLY A 312 13.50 19.64 -2.39
CA GLY A 312 14.38 19.45 -3.52
C GLY A 312 14.05 18.21 -4.34
N GLY A 313 14.69 18.07 -5.49
CA GLY A 313 14.50 16.94 -6.38
C GLY A 313 15.09 15.63 -5.85
N PRO A 314 14.81 14.51 -6.52
CA PRO A 314 15.15 13.16 -6.04
C PRO A 314 16.65 12.94 -5.83
N PHE A 315 17.51 13.66 -6.55
CA PHE A 315 18.97 13.52 -6.52
C PHE A 315 19.69 14.69 -5.83
N ASP A 316 18.95 15.64 -5.21
CA ASP A 316 19.57 16.67 -4.36
C ASP A 316 19.81 16.07 -2.95
N GLU A 317 21.07 15.78 -2.64
CA GLU A 317 21.49 15.22 -1.34
C GLU A 317 21.12 16.11 -0.14
N ARG A 318 20.86 17.42 -0.36
CA ARG A 318 20.45 18.35 0.68
C ARG A 318 18.95 18.35 0.91
N ALA A 319 18.16 17.81 -0.03
CA ALA A 319 16.71 17.72 0.10
C ALA A 319 16.32 16.79 1.26
N GLN A 320 15.30 17.19 1.99
CA GLN A 320 14.74 16.41 3.10
C GLN A 320 13.33 15.89 2.76
N THR A 321 12.68 16.47 1.75
CA THR A 321 11.45 15.95 1.17
C THR A 321 11.33 16.40 -0.30
N GLY A 322 10.57 15.64 -1.10
CA GLY A 322 10.41 15.84 -2.53
C GLY A 322 9.15 16.63 -2.92
N PRO A 323 8.76 16.61 -4.21
CA PRO A 323 7.51 17.18 -4.70
C PRO A 323 6.30 16.29 -4.41
N LEU A 324 5.11 16.84 -4.64
CA LEU A 324 3.89 16.06 -4.86
C LEU A 324 3.90 15.43 -6.25
N ILE A 325 3.14 14.36 -6.44
CA ILE A 325 3.18 13.56 -7.68
C ILE A 325 2.70 14.33 -8.93
N SER A 326 1.82 15.31 -8.81
CA SER A 326 1.24 16.01 -9.96
C SER A 326 0.69 17.39 -9.59
N ALA A 327 0.45 18.23 -10.62
CA ALA A 327 -0.23 19.51 -10.48
C ALA A 327 -1.62 19.35 -9.86
N ALA A 328 -2.42 18.41 -10.36
CA ALA A 328 -3.76 18.15 -9.85
C ALA A 328 -3.77 17.73 -8.38
N HIS A 329 -2.77 16.95 -7.97
CA HIS A 329 -2.64 16.56 -6.55
C HIS A 329 -2.20 17.75 -5.68
N ARG A 330 -1.30 18.61 -6.17
CA ARG A 330 -0.93 19.84 -5.47
C ARG A 330 -2.15 20.76 -5.29
N GLU A 331 -2.94 20.96 -6.33
CA GLU A 331 -4.18 21.76 -6.25
C GLU A 331 -5.17 21.19 -5.23
N LYS A 332 -5.30 19.86 -5.16
CA LYS A 332 -6.10 19.20 -4.12
C LYS A 332 -5.60 19.55 -2.72
N VAL A 333 -4.28 19.48 -2.49
CA VAL A 333 -3.68 19.81 -1.18
C VAL A 333 -3.88 21.29 -0.84
N GLU A 334 -3.73 22.19 -1.79
CA GLU A 334 -3.98 23.63 -1.62
C GLU A 334 -5.44 23.90 -1.22
N ALA A 335 -6.39 23.30 -1.93
CA ALA A 335 -7.80 23.42 -1.64
C ALA A 335 -8.14 22.85 -0.24
N TYR A 336 -7.48 21.79 0.15
CA TYR A 336 -7.63 21.18 1.48
C TYR A 336 -7.15 22.12 2.59
N VAL A 337 -5.99 22.77 2.43
CA VAL A 337 -5.47 23.76 3.38
C VAL A 337 -6.39 24.99 3.44
N ALA A 338 -6.82 25.52 2.28
CA ALA A 338 -7.75 26.64 2.21
C ALA A 338 -9.06 26.33 2.97
N LYS A 339 -9.59 25.12 2.81
CA LYS A 339 -10.79 24.68 3.51
C LYS A 339 -10.60 24.67 5.04
N GLY A 340 -9.46 24.21 5.53
CA GLY A 340 -9.16 24.24 6.97
C GLY A 340 -9.12 25.66 7.54
N LEU A 341 -8.53 26.59 6.80
CA LEU A 341 -8.50 28.01 7.20
C LEU A 341 -9.90 28.63 7.22
N GLU A 342 -10.76 28.32 6.23
CA GLU A 342 -12.15 28.74 6.20
C GLU A 342 -12.95 28.22 7.42
N GLU A 343 -12.62 27.00 7.85
CA GLU A 343 -13.26 26.35 9.01
C GLU A 343 -12.71 26.84 10.36
N GLY A 344 -11.65 27.66 10.36
CA GLY A 344 -11.11 28.30 11.55
C GLY A 344 -9.80 27.73 12.08
N ALA A 345 -9.16 26.80 11.36
CA ALA A 345 -7.82 26.34 11.70
C ALA A 345 -6.79 27.49 11.61
N VAL A 346 -5.77 27.47 12.45
CA VAL A 346 -4.73 28.49 12.51
C VAL A 346 -3.48 28.00 11.76
N LEU A 347 -3.11 28.69 10.68
CA LEU A 347 -1.88 28.41 9.95
C LEU A 347 -0.65 28.80 10.79
N ARG A 348 0.20 27.84 11.10
CA ARG A 348 1.44 28.07 11.86
C ARG A 348 2.69 28.15 10.95
N CYS A 349 2.72 27.38 9.85
CA CYS A 349 3.75 27.48 8.81
C CYS A 349 3.27 26.85 7.50
N GLY A 350 3.98 27.11 6.40
CA GLY A 350 3.64 26.59 5.08
C GLY A 350 2.45 27.29 4.44
N GLY A 351 1.54 26.54 3.83
CA GLY A 351 0.25 27.01 3.33
C GLY A 351 0.26 27.69 1.96
N ALA A 352 1.42 27.88 1.34
CA ALA A 352 1.53 28.51 0.02
C ALA A 352 2.62 27.84 -0.81
N ARG A 353 2.49 27.92 -2.15
CA ARG A 353 3.51 27.37 -3.07
C ARG A 353 4.87 28.01 -2.78
N PRO A 354 5.92 27.19 -2.69
CA PRO A 354 7.27 27.73 -2.61
C PRO A 354 7.64 28.35 -3.97
N SER A 355 8.58 29.30 -3.98
CA SER A 355 9.12 29.89 -5.19
C SER A 355 10.63 29.94 -5.13
N GLY A 356 11.27 29.93 -6.30
CA GLY A 356 12.71 30.07 -6.44
C GLY A 356 13.34 28.96 -7.30
N PRO A 357 14.64 29.09 -7.57
CA PRO A 357 15.37 28.17 -8.46
C PRO A 357 15.18 26.70 -8.04
N GLY A 358 14.77 25.86 -8.99
CA GLY A 358 14.54 24.42 -8.79
C GLY A 358 13.24 24.05 -8.09
N LEU A 359 12.40 25.02 -7.69
CA LEU A 359 11.09 24.76 -7.08
C LEU A 359 9.92 25.19 -7.97
N ASP A 360 10.13 26.16 -8.87
CA ASP A 360 9.06 26.71 -9.72
C ASP A 360 8.56 25.70 -10.77
N GLU A 361 9.43 24.79 -11.22
CA GLU A 361 9.18 23.84 -12.29
C GLU A 361 8.48 22.56 -11.80
N GLY A 362 8.67 22.21 -10.52
CA GLY A 362 8.11 21.01 -9.91
C GLY A 362 6.79 21.23 -9.17
N PHE A 363 6.21 20.14 -8.68
CA PHE A 363 4.94 20.19 -7.94
C PHE A 363 5.18 20.28 -6.42
N TYR A 364 6.11 21.13 -6.01
CA TYR A 364 6.46 21.29 -4.59
C TYR A 364 5.35 21.96 -3.79
N TYR A 365 5.23 21.52 -2.54
CA TYR A 365 4.40 22.16 -1.52
C TYR A 365 5.11 22.02 -0.16
N PRO A 366 5.22 23.09 0.63
CA PRO A 366 6.02 23.06 1.86
C PRO A 366 5.30 22.32 2.98
N PRO A 367 6.06 21.79 3.98
CA PRO A 367 5.49 21.38 5.24
C PRO A 367 4.55 22.42 5.80
N THR A 368 3.30 22.01 6.04
CA THR A 368 2.22 22.91 6.46
C THR A 368 1.63 22.40 7.77
N VAL A 369 1.55 23.28 8.76
CA VAL A 369 0.98 22.97 10.08
C VAL A 369 -0.26 23.84 10.31
N LEU A 370 -1.38 23.19 10.53
CA LEU A 370 -2.66 23.79 10.90
C LEU A 370 -2.93 23.46 12.37
N ASP A 371 -3.01 24.46 13.21
CA ASP A 371 -3.26 24.37 14.64
C ASP A 371 -4.71 24.74 14.98
N GLU A 372 -5.11 24.54 16.25
CA GLU A 372 -6.46 24.81 16.75
C GLU A 372 -7.55 24.12 15.92
N CYS A 373 -7.25 22.91 15.44
CA CYS A 373 -8.19 22.12 14.65
C CYS A 373 -9.26 21.48 15.55
N ALA A 374 -10.51 21.59 15.14
CA ALA A 374 -11.62 20.91 15.80
C ALA A 374 -12.02 19.63 15.07
N ALA A 375 -12.45 18.61 15.80
CA ALA A 375 -12.78 17.27 15.28
C ALA A 375 -13.75 17.28 14.08
N GLY A 376 -14.66 18.27 13.98
CA GLY A 376 -15.62 18.38 12.88
C GLY A 376 -15.08 19.02 11.59
N MET A 377 -13.86 19.54 11.58
CA MET A 377 -13.27 20.18 10.41
C MET A 377 -12.93 19.15 9.32
N ALA A 378 -13.12 19.51 8.06
CA ALA A 378 -12.78 18.66 6.92
C ALA A 378 -11.30 18.24 6.93
N VAL A 379 -10.40 19.16 7.31
CA VAL A 379 -8.96 18.88 7.45
C VAL A 379 -8.61 17.87 8.53
N VAL A 380 -9.51 17.59 9.47
CA VAL A 380 -9.36 16.55 10.50
C VAL A 380 -9.98 15.23 10.05
N GLN A 381 -11.07 15.28 9.28
CA GLN A 381 -11.84 14.10 8.89
C GLN A 381 -11.36 13.46 7.58
N ASP A 382 -10.87 14.28 6.63
CA ASP A 382 -10.48 13.81 5.31
C ASP A 382 -8.95 13.60 5.19
N GLU A 383 -8.56 12.75 4.27
CA GLU A 383 -7.17 12.48 3.91
C GLU A 383 -6.65 13.50 2.89
N SER A 384 -5.67 14.33 3.29
CA SER A 384 -4.99 15.28 2.38
C SER A 384 -4.07 14.56 1.40
N PHE A 385 -3.36 13.55 1.87
CA PHE A 385 -2.28 12.83 1.17
C PHE A 385 -1.16 13.78 0.70
N GLY A 386 -0.83 14.75 1.54
CA GLY A 386 0.17 15.79 1.30
C GLY A 386 0.84 16.22 2.60
N PRO A 387 1.83 17.15 2.55
CA PRO A 387 2.63 17.54 3.71
C PRO A 387 1.85 18.50 4.63
N VAL A 388 0.71 18.05 5.13
CA VAL A 388 -0.21 18.85 5.97
C VAL A 388 -0.48 18.14 7.27
N LEU A 389 -0.05 18.75 8.37
CA LEU A 389 -0.27 18.31 9.74
C LEU A 389 -1.41 19.13 10.37
N THR A 390 -2.42 18.46 10.89
CA THR A 390 -3.47 19.05 11.72
C THR A 390 -3.19 18.79 13.18
N VAL A 391 -3.37 19.78 14.04
CA VAL A 391 -3.11 19.68 15.48
C VAL A 391 -4.39 19.92 16.27
N GLU A 392 -4.65 19.00 17.19
CA GLU A 392 -5.78 19.02 18.13
C GLU A 392 -5.25 18.89 19.56
N ARG A 393 -5.98 19.49 20.53
CA ARG A 393 -5.67 19.36 21.96
C ARG A 393 -6.52 18.28 22.61
N PHE A 394 -6.00 17.64 23.65
CA PHE A 394 -6.77 16.80 24.55
C PHE A 394 -6.32 16.99 25.99
N THR A 395 -7.17 16.65 26.94
CA THR A 395 -6.89 16.81 28.39
C THR A 395 -6.87 15.49 29.15
N THR A 396 -7.50 14.45 28.62
CA THR A 396 -7.60 13.14 29.29
C THR A 396 -7.34 11.98 28.33
N GLU A 397 -6.95 10.81 28.87
CA GLU A 397 -6.80 9.57 28.06
C GLU A 397 -8.09 9.23 27.30
N ASP A 398 -9.26 9.38 27.94
CA ASP A 398 -10.55 9.08 27.32
C ASP A 398 -10.85 10.01 26.15
N GLU A 399 -10.52 11.28 26.29
CA GLU A 399 -10.65 12.25 25.20
C GLU A 399 -9.71 11.94 24.04
N ALA A 400 -8.44 11.64 24.31
CA ALA A 400 -7.47 11.24 23.29
C ALA A 400 -7.96 10.03 22.48
N VAL A 401 -8.46 9.00 23.15
CA VAL A 401 -9.03 7.81 22.48
C VAL A 401 -10.27 8.14 21.68
N ARG A 402 -11.17 8.98 22.21
CA ARG A 402 -12.38 9.42 21.50
C ARG A 402 -12.02 10.16 20.24
N LEU A 403 -11.14 11.16 20.32
CA LEU A 403 -10.67 11.93 19.17
C LEU A 403 -9.98 11.02 18.15
N ALA A 404 -9.02 10.19 18.58
CA ALA A 404 -8.28 9.29 17.70
C ALA A 404 -9.19 8.33 16.89
N ASN A 405 -10.28 7.89 17.49
CA ASN A 405 -11.23 7.00 16.83
C ASN A 405 -12.33 7.73 16.02
N ASP A 406 -12.42 9.05 16.10
CA ASP A 406 -13.48 9.87 15.50
C ASP A 406 -13.20 10.25 14.04
N THR A 407 -12.95 9.24 13.20
CA THR A 407 -12.92 9.35 11.74
C THR A 407 -13.48 8.08 11.11
N ILE A 408 -13.78 8.13 9.82
CA ILE A 408 -14.17 6.93 9.06
C ILE A 408 -12.99 5.97 8.83
N TYR A 409 -11.78 6.41 9.10
CA TYR A 409 -10.53 5.68 8.88
C TYR A 409 -10.07 4.91 10.12
N GLY A 410 -9.16 3.98 9.90
CA GLY A 410 -8.54 3.19 10.96
C GLY A 410 -7.33 2.38 10.46
N LEU A 411 -6.42 3.03 9.69
CA LEU A 411 -5.25 2.32 9.14
C LEU A 411 -4.18 2.11 10.21
N ALA A 412 -3.61 3.19 10.71
CA ALA A 412 -2.51 3.16 11.68
C ALA A 412 -2.56 4.35 12.64
N GLY A 413 -1.66 4.37 13.61
CA GLY A 413 -1.46 5.51 14.51
C GLY A 413 -0.41 5.22 15.57
N ALA A 414 -0.04 6.24 16.34
CA ALA A 414 0.96 6.10 17.38
C ALA A 414 0.54 6.72 18.72
N VAL A 415 1.16 6.22 19.79
CA VAL A 415 1.04 6.73 21.18
C VAL A 415 2.43 6.99 21.74
N TRP A 416 2.65 8.20 22.22
CA TRP A 416 3.90 8.64 22.83
C TRP A 416 3.70 8.89 24.33
N THR A 417 4.29 8.07 25.16
CA THR A 417 4.25 8.17 26.64
C THR A 417 5.36 7.35 27.25
N SER A 418 5.87 7.75 28.40
CA SER A 418 6.82 6.95 29.19
C SER A 418 6.13 5.91 30.07
N ASP A 419 4.81 5.97 30.25
CA ASP A 419 4.01 5.00 31.01
C ASP A 419 3.59 3.81 30.14
N GLU A 420 4.29 2.68 30.27
CA GLU A 420 4.02 1.45 29.52
C GLU A 420 2.59 0.92 29.73
N ALA A 421 2.05 1.05 30.95
CA ALA A 421 0.71 0.59 31.26
C ALA A 421 -0.36 1.47 30.55
N LYS A 422 -0.12 2.80 30.50
CA LYS A 422 -0.92 3.75 29.71
C LYS A 422 -0.86 3.40 28.22
N ALA A 423 0.33 3.21 27.67
CA ALA A 423 0.54 2.86 26.28
C ALA A 423 -0.25 1.59 25.89
N ALA A 424 -0.17 0.54 26.70
CA ALA A 424 -0.89 -0.72 26.46
C ALA A 424 -2.41 -0.54 26.54
N ARG A 425 -2.93 0.23 27.51
CA ARG A 425 -4.37 0.52 27.63
C ARG A 425 -4.90 1.31 26.42
N LEU A 426 -4.13 2.28 25.95
CA LEU A 426 -4.51 3.11 24.81
C LEU A 426 -4.48 2.29 23.53
N ALA A 427 -3.40 1.54 23.27
CA ALA A 427 -3.30 0.70 22.07
C ALA A 427 -4.47 -0.28 21.96
N ALA A 428 -4.92 -0.88 23.06
CA ALA A 428 -6.08 -1.80 23.07
C ALA A 428 -7.43 -1.12 22.75
N ARG A 429 -7.52 0.20 22.93
CA ARG A 429 -8.76 0.99 22.70
C ARG A 429 -8.80 1.68 21.33
N LEU A 430 -7.67 1.79 20.66
CA LEU A 430 -7.58 2.39 19.32
C LEU A 430 -8.08 1.41 18.26
N ARG A 431 -8.98 1.87 17.41
CA ARG A 431 -9.56 1.07 16.31
C ARG A 431 -8.76 1.25 15.03
N LEU A 432 -7.51 0.79 15.08
CA LEU A 432 -6.49 0.91 14.05
C LEU A 432 -5.94 -0.48 13.71
N GLY A 433 -5.50 -0.66 12.48
CA GLY A 433 -4.84 -1.89 12.06
C GLY A 433 -3.45 -2.05 12.66
N THR A 434 -2.70 -0.94 12.74
CA THR A 434 -1.38 -0.88 13.39
C THR A 434 -1.34 0.24 14.42
N VAL A 435 -0.80 -0.05 15.61
CA VAL A 435 -0.53 0.95 16.65
C VAL A 435 0.93 0.89 17.03
N TRP A 436 1.65 1.98 16.80
CA TRP A 436 3.02 2.12 17.29
C TRP A 436 3.05 2.74 18.69
N ILE A 437 4.01 2.33 19.50
CA ILE A 437 4.26 2.91 20.83
C ILE A 437 5.68 3.46 20.83
N ASN A 438 5.83 4.77 21.03
CA ASN A 438 7.10 5.51 21.01
C ASN A 438 7.91 5.27 19.71
N ASP A 439 7.21 5.09 18.59
CA ASP A 439 7.78 4.92 17.26
C ASP A 439 6.75 5.35 16.20
N TYR A 440 7.18 5.45 14.92
CA TYR A 440 6.28 5.69 13.80
C TYR A 440 6.85 5.12 12.49
N HIS A 441 6.01 4.57 11.63
CA HIS A 441 6.28 3.98 10.32
C HIS A 441 6.90 2.58 10.25
N PRO A 442 7.59 1.98 11.26
CA PRO A 442 8.11 0.64 11.07
C PRO A 442 7.02 -0.34 10.65
N TYR A 443 7.27 -1.08 9.59
CA TYR A 443 6.50 -2.26 9.19
C TYR A 443 7.49 -3.37 8.83
N VAL A 444 7.05 -4.60 8.95
CA VAL A 444 7.87 -5.78 8.65
C VAL A 444 7.01 -6.81 7.91
N PRO A 445 7.58 -7.56 6.94
CA PRO A 445 6.81 -8.54 6.19
C PRO A 445 6.18 -9.65 7.05
N GLN A 446 6.68 -9.85 8.26
CA GLN A 446 6.22 -10.87 9.20
C GLN A 446 4.94 -10.51 9.95
N ALA A 447 4.57 -9.24 9.99
CA ALA A 447 3.38 -8.75 10.68
C ALA A 447 2.35 -8.25 9.68
N GLU A 448 1.09 -8.52 9.97
CA GLU A 448 -0.04 -8.09 9.13
C GLU A 448 -0.11 -6.57 9.01
N TRP A 449 -0.42 -6.13 7.81
CA TRP A 449 -0.76 -4.76 7.49
C TRP A 449 -2.20 -4.67 6.99
N GLY A 450 -2.92 -3.63 7.37
CA GLY A 450 -4.26 -3.35 6.85
C GLY A 450 -5.13 -2.57 7.80
N GLY A 451 -6.15 -1.91 7.26
CA GLY A 451 -6.99 -0.98 7.99
C GLY A 451 -8.22 -1.59 8.64
N PHE A 452 -8.70 -0.90 9.68
CA PHE A 452 -10.03 -1.03 10.25
C PHE A 452 -10.98 -0.05 9.55
N LYS A 453 -12.28 -0.16 9.79
CA LYS A 453 -13.32 0.72 9.29
C LYS A 453 -13.23 0.88 7.76
N GLN A 454 -13.14 2.13 7.23
CA GLN A 454 -13.06 2.38 5.79
C GLN A 454 -11.61 2.53 5.27
N SER A 455 -10.62 2.20 6.08
CA SER A 455 -9.22 2.13 5.61
C SER A 455 -8.88 0.82 4.91
N GLY A 456 -9.73 -0.19 4.95
CA GLY A 456 -9.47 -1.41 4.21
C GLY A 456 -10.35 -2.59 4.58
N PHE A 457 -10.17 -3.66 3.79
CA PHE A 457 -10.80 -4.96 3.97
C PHE A 457 -9.79 -6.03 3.55
N GLY A 458 -9.60 -7.06 4.37
CA GLY A 458 -8.49 -8.00 4.22
C GLY A 458 -7.21 -7.53 4.89
N ARG A 459 -6.12 -8.23 4.64
CA ARG A 459 -4.77 -7.89 5.16
C ARG A 459 -3.71 -8.14 4.10
N GLU A 460 -2.67 -7.34 4.15
CA GLU A 460 -1.40 -7.57 3.45
C GLU A 460 -0.32 -7.95 4.46
N LEU A 461 0.80 -8.51 4.00
CA LEU A 461 1.89 -9.01 4.82
C LEU A 461 1.45 -10.07 5.84
N GLY A 462 2.38 -10.58 6.63
CA GLY A 462 2.12 -11.65 7.58
C GLY A 462 1.54 -12.93 6.97
N PRO A 463 1.24 -13.91 7.81
CA PRO A 463 0.52 -15.12 7.37
C PRO A 463 -0.88 -14.82 6.84
N SER A 464 -1.57 -13.82 7.39
CA SER A 464 -2.91 -13.41 6.93
C SER A 464 -2.87 -12.85 5.51
N GLY A 465 -1.82 -12.10 5.13
CA GLY A 465 -1.63 -11.63 3.76
C GLY A 465 -1.51 -12.78 2.75
N LEU A 466 -0.83 -13.88 3.11
CA LEU A 466 -0.81 -15.08 2.29
C LEU A 466 -2.18 -15.77 2.23
N ALA A 467 -2.93 -15.76 3.33
CA ALA A 467 -4.25 -16.38 3.42
C ALA A 467 -5.29 -15.70 2.52
N GLU A 468 -5.16 -14.40 2.24
CA GLU A 468 -6.05 -13.69 1.30
C GLU A 468 -6.02 -14.31 -0.11
N TYR A 469 -4.87 -14.80 -0.54
CA TYR A 469 -4.64 -15.39 -1.86
C TYR A 469 -4.89 -16.90 -1.93
N ARG A 470 -5.52 -17.48 -0.90
CA ARG A 470 -5.81 -18.91 -0.78
C ARG A 470 -7.28 -19.17 -0.53
N GLU A 471 -7.76 -20.33 -1.03
CA GLU A 471 -9.00 -20.95 -0.62
C GLU A 471 -8.72 -22.09 0.36
N THR A 472 -9.58 -22.20 1.36
CA THR A 472 -9.50 -23.25 2.39
C THR A 472 -10.46 -24.37 2.03
N LYS A 473 -9.91 -25.57 1.72
CA LYS A 473 -10.71 -26.76 1.37
C LYS A 473 -10.62 -27.79 2.48
N HIS A 474 -11.78 -28.23 2.96
CA HIS A 474 -11.86 -29.36 3.88
C HIS A 474 -12.07 -30.67 3.11
N ILE A 475 -11.18 -31.62 3.31
CA ILE A 475 -11.27 -32.96 2.73
C ILE A 475 -11.60 -33.96 3.84
N TRP A 476 -12.77 -34.57 3.74
CA TRP A 476 -13.24 -35.62 4.64
C TRP A 476 -13.19 -36.95 3.93
N ARG A 477 -12.42 -37.90 4.44
CA ARG A 477 -12.32 -39.27 3.92
C ARG A 477 -12.79 -40.26 4.96
N ASN A 478 -13.89 -40.96 4.67
CA ASN A 478 -14.29 -42.14 5.44
C ASN A 478 -13.48 -43.35 4.92
N THR A 479 -12.65 -43.94 5.78
CA THR A 479 -11.78 -45.08 5.43
C THR A 479 -12.47 -46.45 5.66
N ALA A 480 -13.67 -46.45 6.30
CA ALA A 480 -14.47 -47.63 6.58
C ALA A 480 -15.96 -47.34 6.33
N PRO A 481 -16.37 -47.04 5.07
CA PRO A 481 -17.73 -46.64 4.76
C PRO A 481 -18.70 -47.81 5.04
N ALA A 482 -19.82 -47.54 5.71
CA ALA A 482 -20.90 -48.46 5.96
C ALA A 482 -22.25 -47.80 5.68
N PRO A 483 -23.31 -48.55 5.31
CA PRO A 483 -24.65 -48.03 5.16
C PRO A 483 -25.15 -47.40 6.46
N GLN A 484 -25.74 -46.21 6.36
CA GLN A 484 -26.31 -45.50 7.53
C GLN A 484 -27.81 -45.81 7.75
N GLU A 485 -28.43 -46.44 6.80
CA GLU A 485 -29.83 -46.94 6.82
C GLU A 485 -30.88 -45.90 7.25
N TRP A 486 -30.64 -44.63 6.99
CA TRP A 486 -31.52 -43.51 7.36
C TRP A 486 -32.90 -43.59 6.68
N PHE A 487 -32.97 -44.30 5.54
CA PHE A 487 -34.18 -44.44 4.72
C PHE A 487 -34.52 -45.93 4.43
N ALA A 488 -34.02 -46.82 5.27
CA ALA A 488 -34.30 -48.27 5.16
C ALA A 488 -35.66 -48.65 5.77
#